data_94300e06a8ddaeae54dddd29f776df4a
#
_entry.id   94300e06a8ddaeae54dddd29f776df4a
#
_cell.length_a   1.000
_cell.length_b   1.000
_cell.length_c   1.000
_cell.angle_alpha   90.00
_cell.angle_beta   90.00
_cell.angle_gamma   90.00
#
_symmetry.space_group_name_H-M   'P 1'
#
loop_
_entity.id
_entity.type
_entity.pdbx_description
1 polymer ?
#
loop_
_entity_poly.entity_id
_entity_poly.type
_entity_poly.pdbx_seq_one_letter_code
_entity_poly.pdbx_strand_id
1 'polypeptide(L)'
;MNLTIGFGSTPQEVSIPDNLVIGILKANEAEICLTGVDEIKRSLENPIGTTRLRDIVKPGEKVVIITSDITRPVPSYKIIPSILDEIYEAGVNKEDIAVVLALGSHRVHTDEEKIKLLGERVYNEVKCIDSDANDCVRMGETKSGTPVDIFRVVAEADRRICVGNIEYHYFAGYSGGAK
;
A
#
# COMPACT_ATOMS: atom_id res chain seq x y z
N MET A 1 7.98 25.76 26.72
CA MET A 1 7.06 25.08 25.76
C MET A 1 6.76 23.68 26.23
N ASN A 2 5.49 23.27 26.30
CA ASN A 2 5.11 21.90 26.64
C ASN A 2 4.74 21.14 25.35
N LEU A 3 5.27 19.93 25.22
CA LEU A 3 5.04 19.04 24.08
C LEU A 3 4.44 17.73 24.57
N THR A 4 3.46 17.24 23.83
CA THR A 4 2.93 15.90 24.03
C THR A 4 3.46 14.99 22.93
N ILE A 5 4.19 13.94 23.30
CA ILE A 5 4.79 12.97 22.38
C ILE A 5 4.09 11.63 22.58
N GLY A 6 3.67 11.00 21.46
CA GLY A 6 3.10 9.66 21.50
C GLY A 6 4.14 8.63 21.93
N PHE A 7 3.80 7.78 22.91
CA PHE A 7 4.62 6.66 23.36
C PHE A 7 3.73 5.43 23.56
N GLY A 8 3.69 4.54 22.58
CA GLY A 8 2.76 3.42 22.59
C GLY A 8 1.30 3.89 22.65
N SER A 9 0.56 3.44 23.65
CA SER A 9 -0.85 3.83 23.87
C SER A 9 -1.00 5.03 24.81
N THR A 10 0.10 5.52 25.42
CA THR A 10 0.08 6.57 26.44
C THR A 10 0.91 7.77 25.98
N PRO A 11 0.33 8.98 25.90
CA PRO A 11 1.12 10.17 25.59
C PRO A 11 2.08 10.51 26.72
N GLN A 12 3.25 11.02 26.38
CA GLN A 12 4.23 11.56 27.31
C GLN A 12 4.28 13.08 27.18
N GLU A 13 4.27 13.78 28.31
CA GLU A 13 4.43 15.22 28.34
C GLU A 13 5.91 15.58 28.64
N VAL A 14 6.45 16.47 27.82
CA VAL A 14 7.83 16.95 27.95
C VAL A 14 7.82 18.47 27.98
N SER A 15 8.42 19.06 28.98
CA SER A 15 8.66 20.51 29.08
C SER A 15 10.05 20.86 28.58
N ILE A 16 10.13 21.75 27.59
CA ILE A 16 11.37 22.25 27.02
C ILE A 16 11.45 23.77 27.31
N PRO A 17 12.54 24.29 27.84
CA PRO A 17 12.75 25.73 28.00
C PRO A 17 12.63 26.43 26.62
N ASP A 18 11.90 27.54 26.54
CA ASP A 18 11.61 28.22 25.28
C ASP A 18 12.88 28.71 24.58
N ASN A 19 13.92 29.06 25.32
CA ASN A 19 15.21 29.46 24.75
C ASN A 19 16.00 28.33 24.08
N LEU A 20 15.58 27.08 24.24
CA LEU A 20 16.15 25.90 23.54
C LEU A 20 15.34 25.49 22.31
N VAL A 21 14.23 26.14 22.05
CA VAL A 21 13.38 25.85 20.88
C VAL A 21 13.77 26.80 19.75
N ILE A 22 14.43 26.27 18.73
CA ILE A 22 14.84 27.04 17.54
C ILE A 22 13.65 27.27 16.59
N GLY A 23 12.74 26.32 16.55
CA GLY A 23 11.55 26.40 15.69
C GLY A 23 10.72 25.12 15.74
N ILE A 24 9.49 25.21 15.23
CA ILE A 24 8.56 24.08 15.06
C ILE A 24 8.34 23.90 13.57
N LEU A 25 8.81 22.78 13.02
CA LEU A 25 8.57 22.43 11.63
C LEU A 25 7.18 21.80 11.51
N LYS A 26 6.39 22.35 10.60
CA LYS A 26 5.06 21.81 10.24
C LYS A 26 5.04 21.46 8.75
N ALA A 27 4.28 20.45 8.38
CA ALA A 27 3.97 20.21 6.99
C ALA A 27 3.13 21.37 6.43
N ASN A 28 3.23 21.62 5.12
CA ASN A 28 2.30 22.52 4.46
C ASN A 28 0.90 21.95 4.55
N GLU A 29 -0.06 22.78 4.91
CA GLU A 29 -1.47 22.39 4.90
C GLU A 29 -1.94 22.25 3.45
N ALA A 30 -2.61 21.16 3.15
CA ALA A 30 -3.29 20.95 1.88
C ALA A 30 -4.80 21.03 2.11
N GLU A 31 -5.50 21.64 1.18
CA GLU A 31 -6.96 21.64 1.19
C GLU A 31 -7.46 20.23 0.83
N ILE A 32 -8.12 19.58 1.79
CA ILE A 32 -8.67 18.23 1.63
C ILE A 32 -10.17 18.34 1.41
N CYS A 33 -10.60 18.18 0.15
CA CYS A 33 -12.02 18.29 -0.23
C CYS A 33 -12.80 16.98 0.04
N LEU A 34 -12.17 15.82 -0.16
CA LEU A 34 -12.77 14.50 0.01
C LEU A 34 -11.87 13.61 0.87
N THR A 35 -12.48 12.67 1.58
CA THR A 35 -11.77 11.70 2.42
C THR A 35 -12.38 10.31 2.30
N GLY A 36 -11.64 9.27 2.73
CA GLY A 36 -12.14 7.90 2.78
C GLY A 36 -12.59 7.36 1.42
N VAL A 37 -13.74 6.70 1.39
CA VAL A 37 -14.25 6.02 0.18
C VAL A 37 -14.56 6.98 -0.95
N ASP A 38 -15.00 8.20 -0.66
CA ASP A 38 -15.34 9.19 -1.69
C ASP A 38 -14.09 9.65 -2.44
N GLU A 39 -12.97 9.84 -1.73
CA GLU A 39 -11.68 10.17 -2.37
C GLU A 39 -11.13 8.98 -3.17
N ILE A 40 -11.31 7.75 -2.69
CA ILE A 40 -10.91 6.54 -3.43
C ILE A 40 -11.68 6.47 -4.75
N LYS A 41 -13.00 6.64 -4.73
CA LYS A 41 -13.83 6.66 -5.93
C LYS A 41 -13.41 7.76 -6.90
N ARG A 42 -13.27 9.00 -6.40
CA ARG A 42 -12.79 10.12 -7.22
C ARG A 42 -11.46 9.80 -7.90
N SER A 43 -10.52 9.20 -7.17
CA SER A 43 -9.19 8.86 -7.69
C SER A 43 -9.23 7.78 -8.76
N LEU A 44 -10.09 6.76 -8.59
CA LEU A 44 -10.30 5.70 -9.58
C LEU A 44 -11.04 6.21 -10.82
N GLU A 45 -11.97 7.15 -10.65
CA GLU A 45 -12.71 7.78 -11.75
C GLU A 45 -11.87 8.80 -12.53
N ASN A 46 -10.92 9.45 -11.87
CA ASN A 46 -10.06 10.47 -12.46
C ASN A 46 -8.58 10.16 -12.23
N PRO A 47 -8.06 9.08 -12.83
CA PRO A 47 -6.66 8.69 -12.66
C PRO A 47 -5.71 9.69 -13.31
N ILE A 48 -4.49 9.80 -12.79
CA ILE A 48 -3.46 10.71 -13.30
C ILE A 48 -2.62 10.01 -14.35
N GLY A 49 -2.60 10.55 -15.57
CA GLY A 49 -1.74 10.10 -16.66
C GLY A 49 -2.11 8.76 -17.32
N THR A 50 -3.32 8.26 -17.05
CA THR A 50 -3.81 6.99 -17.61
C THR A 50 -5.34 7.00 -17.74
N THR A 51 -5.91 5.96 -18.36
CA THR A 51 -7.35 5.66 -18.33
C THR A 51 -7.74 4.97 -17.03
N ARG A 52 -9.03 4.78 -16.77
CA ARG A 52 -9.55 4.09 -15.59
C ARG A 52 -9.03 2.65 -15.55
N LEU A 53 -8.93 2.09 -14.34
CA LEU A 53 -8.43 0.75 -14.13
C LEU A 53 -9.25 -0.30 -14.91
N ARG A 54 -10.58 -0.19 -14.92
CA ARG A 54 -11.47 -1.07 -15.68
C ARG A 54 -11.25 -1.04 -17.20
N ASP A 55 -10.65 0.04 -17.72
CA ASP A 55 -10.34 0.16 -19.16
C ASP A 55 -8.95 -0.41 -19.50
N ILE A 56 -8.14 -0.70 -18.48
CA ILE A 56 -6.76 -1.21 -18.61
C ILE A 56 -6.73 -2.74 -18.49
N VAL A 57 -7.42 -3.29 -17.49
CA VAL A 57 -7.46 -4.74 -17.25
C VAL A 57 -8.45 -5.41 -18.19
N LYS A 58 -8.22 -6.70 -18.51
CA LYS A 58 -9.03 -7.44 -19.46
C LYS A 58 -9.45 -8.80 -18.90
N PRO A 59 -10.62 -9.35 -19.33
CA PRO A 59 -11.02 -10.71 -18.99
C PRO A 59 -9.93 -11.72 -19.33
N GLY A 60 -9.65 -12.64 -18.40
CA GLY A 60 -8.64 -13.69 -18.54
C GLY A 60 -7.21 -13.26 -18.20
N GLU A 61 -6.94 -11.97 -17.91
CA GLU A 61 -5.66 -11.54 -17.37
C GLU A 61 -5.53 -11.91 -15.88
N LYS A 62 -4.34 -12.34 -15.48
CA LYS A 62 -3.98 -12.50 -14.06
C LYS A 62 -3.61 -11.15 -13.48
N VAL A 63 -4.39 -10.72 -12.49
CA VAL A 63 -4.22 -9.43 -11.84
C VAL A 63 -3.70 -9.61 -10.43
N VAL A 64 -2.63 -8.93 -10.07
CA VAL A 64 -2.11 -8.91 -8.71
C VAL A 64 -2.20 -7.51 -8.11
N ILE A 65 -2.79 -7.42 -6.91
CA ILE A 65 -2.81 -6.21 -6.10
C ILE A 65 -1.74 -6.38 -5.02
N ILE A 66 -0.76 -5.48 -5.00
CA ILE A 66 0.35 -5.53 -4.05
C ILE A 66 0.13 -4.43 -3.02
N THR A 67 0.08 -4.80 -1.75
CA THR A 67 -0.04 -3.84 -0.65
C THR A 67 0.99 -4.11 0.43
N SER A 68 1.14 -3.14 1.33
CA SER A 68 2.08 -3.23 2.45
C SER A 68 1.63 -4.22 3.52
N ASP A 69 2.57 -4.66 4.32
CA ASP A 69 2.33 -5.48 5.50
C ASP A 69 1.73 -4.67 6.68
N ILE A 70 1.42 -5.35 7.79
CA ILE A 70 0.77 -4.76 8.97
C ILE A 70 1.58 -3.64 9.64
N THR A 71 2.86 -3.50 9.34
CA THR A 71 3.71 -2.46 9.94
C THR A 71 3.56 -1.09 9.28
N ARG A 72 2.80 -1.00 8.18
CA ARG A 72 2.58 0.26 7.46
C ARG A 72 1.13 0.76 7.60
N PRO A 73 0.91 2.06 7.76
CA PRO A 73 -0.42 2.63 7.98
C PRO A 73 -1.22 2.78 6.68
N VAL A 74 -1.28 1.73 5.87
CA VAL A 74 -2.08 1.72 4.64
C VAL A 74 -3.48 1.20 4.95
N PRO A 75 -4.54 1.98 4.72
CA PRO A 75 -5.91 1.53 4.95
C PRO A 75 -6.42 0.61 3.82
N SER A 76 -5.70 -0.50 3.58
CA SER A 76 -5.97 -1.42 2.46
C SER A 76 -7.40 -1.94 2.48
N TYR A 77 -7.99 -2.16 3.67
CA TYR A 77 -9.39 -2.58 3.84
C TYR A 77 -10.42 -1.58 3.30
N LYS A 78 -10.04 -0.31 3.14
CA LYS A 78 -10.89 0.73 2.51
C LYS A 78 -10.64 0.85 1.01
N ILE A 79 -9.39 0.66 0.59
CA ILE A 79 -8.93 0.92 -0.79
C ILE A 79 -9.23 -0.27 -1.70
N ILE A 80 -8.80 -1.47 -1.31
CA ILE A 80 -8.83 -2.65 -2.17
C ILE A 80 -10.25 -3.05 -2.61
N PRO A 81 -11.31 -2.94 -1.79
CA PRO A 81 -12.67 -3.22 -2.25
C PRO A 81 -13.09 -2.42 -3.50
N SER A 82 -12.76 -1.14 -3.55
CA SER A 82 -13.08 -0.31 -4.73
C SER A 82 -12.21 -0.64 -5.95
N ILE A 83 -10.98 -1.09 -5.73
CA ILE A 83 -10.11 -1.61 -6.81
C ILE A 83 -10.71 -2.90 -7.37
N LEU A 84 -11.17 -3.82 -6.52
CA LEU A 84 -11.83 -5.05 -6.95
C LEU A 84 -13.10 -4.76 -7.77
N ASP A 85 -13.90 -3.78 -7.35
CA ASP A 85 -15.09 -3.38 -8.12
C ASP A 85 -14.73 -2.94 -9.55
N GLU A 86 -13.68 -2.13 -9.74
CA GLU A 86 -13.19 -1.74 -11.07
C GLU A 86 -12.70 -2.95 -11.89
N ILE A 87 -12.01 -3.90 -11.25
CA ILE A 87 -11.50 -5.10 -11.93
C ILE A 87 -12.66 -6.02 -12.34
N TYR A 88 -13.68 -6.18 -11.49
CA TYR A 88 -14.87 -6.96 -11.79
C TYR A 88 -15.72 -6.33 -12.90
N GLU A 89 -15.85 -5.00 -12.92
CA GLU A 89 -16.52 -4.28 -14.01
C GLU A 89 -15.82 -4.47 -15.37
N ALA A 90 -14.51 -4.74 -15.37
CA ALA A 90 -13.76 -5.11 -16.57
C ALA A 90 -13.97 -6.57 -17.00
N GLY A 91 -14.68 -7.38 -16.21
CA GLY A 91 -14.97 -8.79 -16.50
C GLY A 91 -13.88 -9.77 -16.11
N VAL A 92 -12.94 -9.40 -15.24
CA VAL A 92 -11.94 -10.32 -14.70
C VAL A 92 -12.57 -11.17 -13.60
N ASN A 93 -12.33 -12.48 -13.61
CA ASN A 93 -12.86 -13.39 -12.61
C ASN A 93 -12.05 -13.31 -11.31
N LYS A 94 -12.72 -13.56 -10.18
CA LYS A 94 -12.07 -13.52 -8.85
C LYS A 94 -10.91 -14.53 -8.70
N GLU A 95 -10.98 -15.65 -9.41
CA GLU A 95 -9.95 -16.70 -9.44
C GLU A 95 -8.66 -16.24 -10.13
N ASP A 96 -8.74 -15.21 -10.96
CA ASP A 96 -7.60 -14.59 -11.66
C ASP A 96 -7.00 -13.41 -10.88
N ILE A 97 -7.52 -13.14 -9.68
CA ILE A 97 -7.06 -12.02 -8.84
C ILE A 97 -6.35 -12.54 -7.58
N ALA A 98 -5.21 -11.97 -7.27
CA ALA A 98 -4.52 -12.21 -6.00
C ALA A 98 -4.14 -10.89 -5.32
N VAL A 99 -4.23 -10.85 -3.99
CA VAL A 99 -3.68 -9.79 -3.15
C VAL A 99 -2.41 -10.30 -2.50
N VAL A 100 -1.31 -9.59 -2.71
CA VAL A 100 0.01 -9.90 -2.16
C VAL A 100 0.36 -8.87 -1.08
N LEU A 101 0.60 -9.35 0.13
CA LEU A 101 1.14 -8.57 1.24
C LEU A 101 2.67 -8.57 1.16
N ALA A 102 3.27 -7.42 0.88
CA ALA A 102 4.71 -7.28 0.66
C ALA A 102 5.45 -7.25 2.00
N LEU A 103 5.91 -8.41 2.47
CA LEU A 103 6.55 -8.58 3.79
C LEU A 103 7.94 -7.93 3.88
N GLY A 104 8.69 -7.89 2.80
CA GLY A 104 10.12 -7.58 2.89
C GLY A 104 10.85 -8.59 3.77
N SER A 105 11.44 -8.12 4.89
CA SER A 105 12.12 -8.97 5.88
C SER A 105 11.26 -9.32 7.10
N HIS A 106 9.97 -8.95 7.09
CA HIS A 106 9.07 -9.20 8.20
C HIS A 106 8.53 -10.63 8.17
N ARG A 107 7.95 -11.07 9.30
CA ARG A 107 7.32 -12.40 9.41
C ARG A 107 6.01 -12.47 8.62
N VAL A 108 5.59 -13.68 8.33
CA VAL A 108 4.26 -13.96 7.76
C VAL A 108 3.13 -13.52 8.70
N HIS A 109 2.00 -13.12 8.13
CA HIS A 109 0.81 -12.74 8.88
C HIS A 109 -0.01 -13.95 9.30
N THR A 110 -0.74 -13.82 10.41
CA THR A 110 -1.84 -14.72 10.74
C THR A 110 -3.06 -14.38 9.87
N ASP A 111 -4.04 -15.29 9.82
CA ASP A 111 -5.27 -15.05 9.06
C ASP A 111 -6.08 -13.87 9.65
N GLU A 112 -6.09 -13.71 10.98
CA GLU A 112 -6.71 -12.57 11.65
C GLU A 112 -6.02 -11.24 11.27
N GLU A 113 -4.71 -11.24 11.12
CA GLU A 113 -3.96 -10.06 10.67
C GLU A 113 -4.27 -9.73 9.21
N LYS A 114 -4.38 -10.73 8.32
CA LYS A 114 -4.79 -10.54 6.93
C LYS A 114 -6.21 -9.98 6.83
N ILE A 115 -7.15 -10.52 7.60
CA ILE A 115 -8.53 -10.02 7.69
C ILE A 115 -8.55 -8.57 8.18
N LYS A 116 -7.76 -8.25 9.20
CA LYS A 116 -7.66 -6.87 9.71
C LYS A 116 -7.11 -5.89 8.69
N LEU A 117 -6.11 -6.31 7.89
CA LEU A 117 -5.48 -5.48 6.86
C LEU A 117 -6.36 -5.27 5.63
N LEU A 118 -7.03 -6.33 5.18
CA LEU A 118 -7.71 -6.36 3.89
C LEU A 118 -9.23 -6.21 4.01
N GLY A 119 -9.78 -6.48 5.20
CA GLY A 119 -11.21 -6.61 5.44
C GLY A 119 -11.75 -7.99 5.06
N GLU A 120 -12.83 -8.41 5.71
CA GLU A 120 -13.47 -9.72 5.49
C GLU A 120 -13.87 -9.95 4.03
N ARG A 121 -14.39 -8.92 3.36
CA ARG A 121 -14.81 -8.99 1.96
C ARG A 121 -13.65 -9.45 1.07
N VAL A 122 -12.53 -8.73 1.07
CA VAL A 122 -11.37 -9.02 0.22
C VAL A 122 -10.78 -10.38 0.55
N TYR A 123 -10.63 -10.68 1.85
CA TYR A 123 -10.05 -11.93 2.32
C TYR A 123 -10.86 -13.17 1.87
N ASN A 124 -12.19 -13.06 1.80
CA ASN A 124 -13.07 -14.16 1.40
C ASN A 124 -13.31 -14.23 -0.13
N GLU A 125 -13.16 -13.12 -0.86
CA GLU A 125 -13.46 -13.07 -2.30
C GLU A 125 -12.29 -13.50 -3.18
N VAL A 126 -11.06 -13.14 -2.81
CA VAL A 126 -9.86 -13.37 -3.64
C VAL A 126 -8.72 -14.00 -2.85
N LYS A 127 -7.75 -14.57 -3.56
CA LYS A 127 -6.57 -15.17 -2.94
C LYS A 127 -5.70 -14.11 -2.26
N CYS A 128 -5.51 -14.21 -0.94
CA CYS A 128 -4.68 -13.30 -0.13
C CYS A 128 -3.44 -14.03 0.41
N ILE A 129 -2.25 -13.62 -0.03
CA ILE A 129 -0.99 -14.28 0.31
C ILE A 129 0.08 -13.30 0.74
N ASP A 130 0.99 -13.77 1.57
CA ASP A 130 2.23 -13.08 1.89
C ASP A 130 3.27 -13.32 0.78
N SER A 131 4.12 -12.31 0.52
CA SER A 131 5.27 -12.52 -0.37
C SER A 131 6.27 -13.49 0.23
N ASP A 132 6.89 -14.33 -0.61
CA ASP A 132 7.93 -15.27 -0.20
C ASP A 132 9.24 -14.94 -0.93
N ALA A 133 10.27 -14.61 -0.15
CA ALA A 133 11.61 -14.31 -0.68
C ALA A 133 12.32 -15.54 -1.28
N ASN A 134 11.85 -16.77 -0.96
CA ASN A 134 12.40 -18.01 -1.50
C ASN A 134 11.74 -18.42 -2.83
N ASP A 135 10.60 -17.84 -3.19
CA ASP A 135 9.92 -18.10 -4.45
C ASP A 135 9.94 -16.87 -5.36
N CYS A 136 11.12 -16.49 -5.82
CA CYS A 136 11.33 -15.33 -6.67
C CYS A 136 11.80 -15.71 -8.08
N VAL A 137 11.49 -14.84 -9.03
CA VAL A 137 11.99 -14.87 -10.41
C VAL A 137 13.02 -13.77 -10.58
N ARG A 138 14.20 -14.11 -11.07
CA ARG A 138 15.24 -13.14 -11.43
C ARG A 138 14.82 -12.38 -12.68
N MET A 139 14.52 -11.07 -12.54
CA MET A 139 14.10 -10.19 -13.63
C MET A 139 15.29 -9.45 -14.29
N GLY A 140 16.48 -9.50 -13.68
CA GLY A 140 17.68 -8.84 -14.16
C GLY A 140 18.46 -8.18 -13.03
N GLU A 141 19.22 -7.14 -13.38
CA GLU A 141 20.02 -6.36 -12.45
C GLU A 141 19.85 -4.86 -12.72
N THR A 142 19.97 -4.06 -11.67
CA THR A 142 20.03 -2.60 -11.81
C THR A 142 21.35 -2.18 -12.41
N LYS A 143 21.44 -0.91 -12.84
CA LYS A 143 22.73 -0.33 -13.33
C LYS A 143 23.86 -0.40 -12.31
N SER A 144 23.52 -0.51 -11.02
CA SER A 144 24.48 -0.63 -9.91
C SER A 144 24.82 -2.08 -9.55
N GLY A 145 24.38 -3.07 -10.34
CA GLY A 145 24.65 -4.49 -10.09
C GLY A 145 23.76 -5.11 -9.00
N THR A 146 22.69 -4.42 -8.56
CA THR A 146 21.75 -5.00 -7.58
C THR A 146 20.81 -5.96 -8.30
N PRO A 147 20.72 -7.23 -7.86
CA PRO A 147 19.79 -8.19 -8.44
C PRO A 147 18.34 -7.78 -8.21
N VAL A 148 17.49 -8.01 -9.23
CA VAL A 148 16.06 -7.75 -9.18
C VAL A 148 15.34 -9.10 -9.15
N ASP A 149 15.03 -9.57 -7.94
CA ASP A 149 14.29 -10.80 -7.69
C ASP A 149 12.87 -10.44 -7.25
N ILE A 150 11.91 -10.86 -8.05
CA ILE A 150 10.48 -10.53 -7.82
C ILE A 150 9.72 -11.80 -7.44
N PHE A 151 8.91 -11.74 -6.39
CA PHE A 151 8.03 -12.83 -5.98
C PHE A 151 7.26 -13.38 -7.19
N ARG A 152 7.29 -14.69 -7.41
CA ARG A 152 6.81 -15.35 -8.64
C ARG A 152 5.41 -14.94 -9.02
N VAL A 153 4.45 -14.93 -8.08
CA VAL A 153 3.07 -14.52 -8.33
C VAL A 153 2.98 -13.10 -8.90
N VAL A 154 3.85 -12.21 -8.43
CA VAL A 154 3.92 -10.82 -8.93
C VAL A 154 4.62 -10.76 -10.28
N ALA A 155 5.71 -11.52 -10.46
CA ALA A 155 6.48 -11.53 -11.70
C ALA A 155 5.67 -12.04 -12.89
N GLU A 156 4.87 -13.08 -12.66
CA GLU A 156 4.09 -13.79 -13.68
C GLU A 156 2.69 -13.22 -13.93
N ALA A 157 2.25 -12.24 -13.15
CA ALA A 157 0.96 -11.57 -13.38
C ALA A 157 0.98 -10.72 -14.65
N ASP A 158 -0.15 -10.64 -15.36
CA ASP A 158 -0.32 -9.76 -16.51
C ASP A 158 -0.43 -8.30 -16.08
N ARG A 159 -1.13 -8.05 -14.96
CA ARG A 159 -1.33 -6.72 -14.38
C ARG A 159 -0.91 -6.66 -12.93
N ARG A 160 -0.25 -5.56 -12.56
CA ARG A 160 0.23 -5.26 -11.20
C ARG A 160 -0.33 -3.92 -10.75
N ILE A 161 -1.05 -3.93 -9.64
CA ILE A 161 -1.63 -2.74 -9.02
C ILE A 161 -0.94 -2.57 -7.67
N CYS A 162 -0.17 -1.51 -7.52
CA CYS A 162 0.55 -1.23 -6.27
C CYS A 162 -0.26 -0.26 -5.42
N VAL A 163 -0.53 -0.66 -4.18
CA VAL A 163 -1.22 0.14 -3.16
C VAL A 163 -0.26 0.37 -2.01
N GLY A 164 0.00 1.63 -1.69
CA GLY A 164 0.93 1.99 -0.64
C GLY A 164 0.63 3.36 -0.06
N ASN A 165 1.40 3.76 0.94
CA ASN A 165 1.38 5.09 1.51
C ASN A 165 2.63 5.86 1.10
N ILE A 166 2.53 7.19 1.13
CA ILE A 166 3.68 8.09 0.99
C ILE A 166 3.74 8.93 2.25
N GLU A 167 4.89 8.90 2.92
CA GLU A 167 5.12 9.66 4.15
C GLU A 167 6.54 10.22 4.17
N TYR A 168 6.79 11.21 5.02
CA TYR A 168 8.13 11.76 5.20
C TYR A 168 9.09 10.73 5.76
N HIS A 169 10.32 10.74 5.26
CA HIS A 169 11.38 9.86 5.74
C HIS A 169 12.63 10.69 6.08
N TYR A 170 13.19 10.47 7.27
CA TYR A 170 14.24 11.32 7.86
C TYR A 170 15.55 11.37 7.07
N PHE A 171 15.87 10.39 6.20
CA PHE A 171 17.04 10.51 5.31
C PHE A 171 16.74 10.18 3.83
N ALA A 172 15.63 9.56 3.48
CA ALA A 172 15.26 9.30 2.10
C ALA A 172 14.35 10.40 1.49
N GLY A 173 13.96 11.41 2.28
CA GLY A 173 12.97 12.42 1.91
C GLY A 173 11.54 11.89 2.05
N TYR A 174 11.19 10.89 1.26
CA TYR A 174 9.90 10.20 1.30
C TYR A 174 10.08 8.69 1.33
N SER A 175 9.18 7.98 2.01
CA SER A 175 9.01 6.53 1.90
C SER A 175 7.76 6.21 1.08
N GLY A 176 7.66 4.99 0.56
CA GLY A 176 6.52 4.55 -0.27
C GLY A 176 6.67 4.91 -1.75
N GLY A 177 5.56 5.08 -2.46
CA GLY A 177 5.55 5.25 -3.91
C GLY A 177 5.98 3.99 -4.64
N ALA A 178 6.99 4.09 -5.49
CA ALA A 178 7.54 2.98 -6.27
C ALA A 178 8.44 2.01 -5.47
N LYS A 179 8.57 2.23 -4.18
CA LYS A 179 9.44 1.43 -3.31
C LYS A 179 8.84 0.07 -3.02
#